data_0a21d2bab37582189e94421d662dbb2b
#
_entry.id   0a21d2bab37582189e94421d662dbb2b
#
_cell.length_a   1.000
_cell.length_b   1.000
_cell.length_c   1.000
_cell.angle_alpha   90.00
_cell.angle_beta   90.00
_cell.angle_gamma   90.00
#
_symmetry.space_group_name_H-M   'P 1'
#
loop_
_entity.id
_entity.type
_entity.pdbx_description
1 polymer ?
#
loop_
_entity_poly.entity_id
_entity_poly.type
_entity_poly.pdbx_seq_one_letter_code
_entity_poly.pdbx_strand_id
1 'polypeptide(L)'
;VDGPPRRNLALTKAALSRARGRDQSLMESLMSRQGAIVSGNSSFSAQRANEVYGIEAGVLWPCVDTEEFPEDPSGDPENPFPEEGEYVVSVGRASYAKGTWETISMLAGTDLSRAHVGGGDEGSLGMLRKHADSIGVGLWVAPRLPSPDLVSLMRGARAIVSMAHKESFGLTPIEAFAVGTPPIFVDEGGFRDTIVDGENGRLLDRDDTPSWHSALEQASDPSTRERWATSGRERISELDLTPDAHARRIWDLLC
;
A
#
# COMPACT_ATOMS: atom_id res chain seq x y z
N VAL A 1 -8.06 25.54 -1.04
CA VAL A 1 -7.65 24.25 -0.47
C VAL A 1 -6.27 24.48 0.13
N ASP A 2 -6.21 24.68 1.43
CA ASP A 2 -4.95 24.94 2.13
C ASP A 2 -4.22 23.60 2.33
N GLY A 3 -3.24 23.34 1.46
CA GLY A 3 -2.29 22.25 1.64
C GLY A 3 -1.46 22.43 2.91
N PRO A 4 -0.70 21.41 3.34
CA PRO A 4 0.10 21.49 4.56
C PRO A 4 1.00 22.73 4.55
N PRO A 5 1.29 23.34 5.71
CA PRO A 5 1.99 24.61 5.79
C PRO A 5 3.30 24.55 5.01
N ARG A 6 3.48 25.48 4.07
CA ARG A 6 4.68 25.57 3.26
C ARG A 6 5.87 25.84 4.18
N ARG A 7 6.53 24.80 4.63
CA ARG A 7 7.83 24.91 5.31
C ARG A 7 8.79 25.64 4.37
N ASN A 8 9.65 26.46 4.94
CA ASN A 8 10.60 27.29 4.22
C ASN A 8 11.34 26.50 3.14
N LEU A 9 10.87 26.61 1.90
CA LEU A 9 11.23 25.74 0.77
C LEU A 9 12.74 25.76 0.49
N ALA A 10 13.40 26.88 0.76
CA ALA A 10 14.84 27.03 0.56
C ALA A 10 15.66 26.22 1.57
N LEU A 11 15.28 26.26 2.86
CA LEU A 11 15.94 25.46 3.89
C LEU A 11 15.70 23.96 3.69
N THR A 12 14.48 23.60 3.30
CA THR A 12 14.14 22.19 3.00
C THR A 12 14.93 21.70 1.80
N LYS A 13 15.04 22.48 0.71
CA LYS A 13 15.87 22.13 -0.46
C LYS A 13 17.34 21.98 -0.11
N ALA A 14 17.90 22.88 0.71
CA ALA A 14 19.30 22.82 1.14
C ALA A 14 19.56 21.56 2.03
N ALA A 15 18.65 21.25 2.95
CA ALA A 15 18.75 20.06 3.78
C ALA A 15 18.67 18.77 2.94
N LEU A 16 17.73 18.70 1.99
CA LEU A 16 17.58 17.57 1.07
C LEU A 16 18.81 17.42 0.16
N SER A 17 19.37 18.51 -0.34
CA SER A 17 20.60 18.49 -1.16
C SER A 17 21.80 17.92 -0.39
N ARG A 18 21.94 18.31 0.89
CA ARG A 18 23.01 17.77 1.75
C ARG A 18 22.78 16.28 2.07
N ALA A 19 21.56 15.90 2.40
CA ALA A 19 21.22 14.50 2.62
C ALA A 19 21.52 13.65 1.38
N ARG A 20 21.09 14.10 0.21
CA ARG A 20 21.36 13.45 -1.07
C ARG A 20 22.86 13.30 -1.36
N GLY A 21 23.68 14.32 -1.08
CA GLY A 21 25.14 14.24 -1.25
C GLY A 21 25.79 13.19 -0.33
N ARG A 22 25.31 13.09 0.93
CA ARG A 22 25.77 12.07 1.86
C ARG A 22 25.37 10.67 1.41
N ASP A 23 24.13 10.49 0.98
CA ASP A 23 23.63 9.20 0.51
C ASP A 23 24.38 8.76 -0.73
N GLN A 24 24.64 9.66 -1.67
CA GLN A 24 25.43 9.37 -2.87
C GLN A 24 26.86 8.93 -2.52
N SER A 25 27.57 9.66 -1.65
CA SER A 25 28.92 9.29 -1.19
C SER A 25 28.92 7.94 -0.46
N LEU A 26 27.87 7.64 0.32
CA LEU A 26 27.74 6.34 0.97
C LEU A 26 27.56 5.22 -0.05
N MET A 27 26.69 5.41 -1.04
CA MET A 27 26.47 4.43 -2.11
C MET A 27 27.74 4.22 -2.95
N GLU A 28 28.46 5.27 -3.32
CA GLU A 28 29.76 5.16 -4.01
C GLU A 28 30.76 4.34 -3.18
N SER A 29 30.84 4.60 -1.86
CA SER A 29 31.70 3.84 -0.95
C SER A 29 31.29 2.37 -0.82
N LEU A 30 30.00 2.06 -0.81
CA LEU A 30 29.49 0.69 -0.77
C LEU A 30 29.80 -0.04 -2.08
N MET A 31 29.56 0.59 -3.22
CA MET A 31 29.79 0.01 -4.55
C MET A 31 31.27 -0.16 -4.89
N SER A 32 32.17 0.59 -4.23
CA SER A 32 33.62 0.38 -4.38
C SER A 32 34.11 -0.90 -3.72
N ARG A 33 33.31 -1.57 -2.89
CA ARG A 33 33.68 -2.82 -2.24
C ARG A 33 33.52 -3.97 -3.22
N GLN A 34 34.55 -4.81 -3.29
CA GLN A 34 34.53 -6.01 -4.14
C GLN A 34 33.35 -6.93 -3.73
N GLY A 35 32.54 -7.36 -4.69
CA GLY A 35 31.41 -8.23 -4.47
C GLY A 35 30.18 -7.55 -3.87
N ALA A 36 30.12 -6.20 -3.84
CA ALA A 36 28.91 -5.49 -3.43
C ALA A 36 27.79 -5.70 -4.43
N ILE A 37 26.61 -6.10 -3.94
CA ILE A 37 25.40 -6.28 -4.72
C ILE A 37 24.34 -5.36 -4.15
N VAL A 38 23.60 -4.67 -5.03
CA VAL A 38 22.46 -3.83 -4.65
C VAL A 38 21.20 -4.41 -5.26
N SER A 39 20.17 -4.55 -4.44
CA SER A 39 18.86 -4.98 -4.87
C SER A 39 17.78 -4.02 -4.34
N GLY A 40 16.79 -3.70 -5.18
CA GLY A 40 15.56 -3.06 -4.77
C GLY A 40 14.56 -4.11 -4.32
N ASN A 41 13.68 -3.76 -3.38
CA ASN A 41 12.58 -4.64 -2.96
C ASN A 41 11.40 -4.68 -3.95
N SER A 42 11.53 -3.98 -5.07
CA SER A 42 10.60 -3.96 -6.21
C SER A 42 11.31 -3.48 -7.46
N SER A 43 10.69 -3.68 -8.62
CA SER A 43 11.13 -3.10 -9.88
C SER A 43 11.20 -1.57 -9.80
N PHE A 44 10.24 -0.93 -9.13
CA PHE A 44 10.26 0.51 -8.88
C PHE A 44 11.48 0.94 -8.05
N SER A 45 11.78 0.25 -6.96
CA SER A 45 12.94 0.56 -6.10
C SER A 45 14.26 0.35 -6.83
N ALA A 46 14.39 -0.71 -7.63
CA ALA A 46 15.57 -0.97 -8.46
C ALA A 46 15.76 0.12 -9.51
N GLN A 47 14.68 0.51 -10.21
CA GLN A 47 14.71 1.62 -11.17
C GLN A 47 15.12 2.94 -10.49
N ARG A 48 14.59 3.22 -9.29
CA ARG A 48 14.96 4.43 -8.53
C ARG A 48 16.42 4.43 -8.09
N ALA A 49 16.99 3.28 -7.75
CA ALA A 49 18.43 3.17 -7.46
C ALA A 49 19.28 3.54 -8.69
N ASN A 50 18.87 3.08 -9.86
CA ASN A 50 19.53 3.45 -11.13
C ASN A 50 19.42 4.96 -11.41
N GLU A 51 18.21 5.51 -11.35
CA GLU A 51 17.96 6.93 -11.64
C GLU A 51 18.68 7.89 -10.67
N VAL A 52 18.83 7.52 -9.41
CA VAL A 52 19.38 8.41 -8.38
C VAL A 52 20.89 8.23 -8.22
N TYR A 53 21.37 6.99 -8.31
CA TYR A 53 22.75 6.64 -8.01
C TYR A 53 23.54 6.10 -9.21
N GLY A 54 22.89 5.84 -10.34
CA GLY A 54 23.52 5.21 -11.51
C GLY A 54 23.89 3.75 -11.28
N ILE A 55 23.21 3.06 -10.38
CA ILE A 55 23.49 1.68 -9.97
C ILE A 55 22.52 0.75 -10.68
N GLU A 56 23.03 -0.25 -11.37
CA GLU A 56 22.23 -1.35 -11.86
C GLU A 56 21.87 -2.27 -10.69
N ALA A 57 20.64 -2.11 -10.15
CA ALA A 57 20.15 -2.89 -9.05
C ALA A 57 19.25 -4.03 -9.53
N GLY A 58 19.46 -5.23 -8.99
CA GLY A 58 18.52 -6.35 -9.16
C GLY A 58 17.23 -6.14 -8.38
N VAL A 59 16.25 -7.02 -8.57
CA VAL A 59 15.02 -7.06 -7.77
C VAL A 59 15.08 -8.24 -6.81
N LEU A 60 14.91 -7.97 -5.52
CA LEU A 60 14.77 -8.98 -4.49
C LEU A 60 13.49 -8.65 -3.69
N TRP A 61 12.38 -9.26 -4.09
CA TRP A 61 11.10 -9.08 -3.41
C TRP A 61 11.17 -9.51 -1.95
N PRO A 62 10.47 -8.81 -1.04
CA PRO A 62 10.43 -9.19 0.37
C PRO A 62 9.69 -10.52 0.55
N CYS A 63 10.00 -11.25 1.60
CA CYS A 63 9.16 -12.36 2.01
C CYS A 63 7.91 -11.85 2.74
N VAL A 64 6.82 -12.58 2.60
CA VAL A 64 5.52 -12.32 3.23
C VAL A 64 5.04 -13.60 3.89
N ASP A 65 4.68 -13.50 5.15
CA ASP A 65 3.98 -14.59 5.84
C ASP A 65 2.47 -14.48 5.58
N THR A 66 1.99 -15.29 4.67
CA THR A 66 0.55 -15.33 4.33
C THR A 66 -0.26 -16.23 5.26
N GLU A 67 0.38 -16.99 6.16
CA GLU A 67 -0.32 -17.84 7.14
C GLU A 67 -1.11 -17.00 8.17
N GLU A 68 -0.69 -15.73 8.37
CA GLU A 68 -1.46 -14.78 9.18
C GLU A 68 -2.82 -14.39 8.55
N PHE A 69 -3.04 -14.72 7.27
CA PHE A 69 -4.22 -14.35 6.48
C PHE A 69 -4.90 -15.61 5.92
N PRO A 70 -5.53 -16.46 6.76
CA PRO A 70 -6.11 -17.72 6.32
C PRO A 70 -7.23 -17.50 5.30
N GLU A 71 -7.33 -18.37 4.30
CA GLU A 71 -8.42 -18.32 3.30
C GLU A 71 -9.78 -18.66 3.91
N ASP A 72 -9.82 -19.60 4.86
CA ASP A 72 -11.05 -20.03 5.52
C ASP A 72 -11.48 -19.04 6.61
N PRO A 73 -12.63 -18.36 6.42
CA PRO A 73 -13.14 -17.39 7.39
C PRO A 73 -13.82 -18.02 8.61
N SER A 74 -13.92 -19.36 8.70
CA SER A 74 -14.69 -20.05 9.74
C SER A 74 -14.18 -19.78 11.17
N GLY A 75 -12.95 -19.31 11.31
CA GLY A 75 -12.34 -18.93 12.57
C GLY A 75 -12.24 -17.43 12.79
N ASP A 76 -12.71 -16.59 11.86
CA ASP A 76 -12.64 -15.14 11.98
C ASP A 76 -13.49 -14.67 13.17
N PRO A 77 -13.00 -13.71 13.96
CA PRO A 77 -13.80 -13.03 14.96
C PRO A 77 -14.90 -12.19 14.29
N GLU A 78 -15.81 -11.67 15.11
CA GLU A 78 -16.78 -10.67 14.64
C GLU A 78 -16.05 -9.46 14.05
N ASN A 79 -16.60 -8.95 12.92
CA ASN A 79 -16.03 -7.78 12.25
C ASN A 79 -16.00 -6.57 13.20
N PRO A 80 -14.82 -6.01 13.48
CA PRO A 80 -14.68 -4.93 14.46
C PRO A 80 -15.15 -3.55 13.95
N PHE A 81 -15.58 -3.43 12.68
CA PHE A 81 -16.09 -2.15 12.16
C PHE A 81 -17.36 -1.74 12.91
N PRO A 82 -17.38 -0.56 13.57
CA PRO A 82 -18.44 -0.23 14.53
C PRO A 82 -19.70 0.37 13.93
N GLU A 83 -19.70 0.67 12.64
CA GLU A 83 -20.80 1.38 11.96
C GLU A 83 -21.60 0.43 11.09
N GLU A 84 -22.87 0.77 10.86
CA GLU A 84 -23.68 0.12 9.84
C GLU A 84 -23.27 0.63 8.45
N GLY A 85 -23.36 -0.22 7.43
CA GLY A 85 -23.06 0.13 6.05
C GLY A 85 -21.73 -0.44 5.55
N GLU A 86 -21.42 -0.07 4.32
CA GLU A 86 -20.22 -0.57 3.64
C GLU A 86 -19.03 0.38 3.83
N TYR A 87 -17.86 -0.21 3.80
CA TYR A 87 -16.63 0.54 4.04
C TYR A 87 -15.48 0.01 3.18
N VAL A 88 -14.46 0.83 3.06
CA VAL A 88 -13.14 0.44 2.54
C VAL A 88 -12.11 0.47 3.66
N VAL A 89 -11.10 -0.39 3.55
CA VAL A 89 -9.97 -0.39 4.50
C VAL A 89 -8.75 0.25 3.86
N SER A 90 -8.04 1.06 4.63
CA SER A 90 -6.71 1.53 4.29
C SER A 90 -5.74 1.28 5.42
N VAL A 91 -4.57 0.71 5.11
CA VAL A 91 -3.55 0.32 6.07
C VAL A 91 -2.33 1.23 5.95
N GLY A 92 -1.83 1.73 7.08
CA GLY A 92 -0.64 2.55 7.15
C GLY A 92 -0.81 3.77 8.05
N ARG A 93 0.30 4.42 8.42
CA ARG A 93 0.26 5.62 9.25
C ARG A 93 -0.45 6.78 8.53
N ALA A 94 -1.23 7.56 9.28
CA ALA A 94 -1.82 8.80 8.79
C ALA A 94 -0.71 9.79 8.40
N SER A 95 -0.46 9.93 7.10
CA SER A 95 0.60 10.80 6.57
C SER A 95 0.39 11.12 5.10
N TYR A 96 1.00 12.20 4.64
CA TYR A 96 1.05 12.54 3.22
C TYR A 96 1.63 11.39 2.37
N ALA A 97 2.74 10.78 2.83
CA ALA A 97 3.37 9.69 2.08
C ALA A 97 2.46 8.48 1.85
N LYS A 98 1.48 8.26 2.73
CA LYS A 98 0.48 7.19 2.60
C LYS A 98 -0.80 7.62 1.88
N GLY A 99 -0.86 8.85 1.37
CA GLY A 99 -2.01 9.37 0.61
C GLY A 99 -3.32 9.34 1.42
N THR A 100 -3.22 9.50 2.75
CA THR A 100 -4.38 9.31 3.62
C THR A 100 -5.44 10.39 3.45
N TRP A 101 -5.04 11.60 3.09
CA TRP A 101 -5.94 12.70 2.76
C TRP A 101 -6.66 12.45 1.45
N GLU A 102 -5.91 12.10 0.42
CA GLU A 102 -6.41 11.79 -0.93
C GLU A 102 -7.39 10.62 -0.92
N THR A 103 -7.10 9.59 -0.12
CA THR A 103 -8.00 8.44 0.03
C THR A 103 -9.37 8.84 0.60
N ILE A 104 -9.42 9.79 1.56
CA ILE A 104 -10.68 10.31 2.08
C ILE A 104 -11.38 11.14 0.99
N SER A 105 -10.64 12.03 0.32
CA SER A 105 -11.19 12.90 -0.73
C SER A 105 -11.79 12.10 -1.88
N MET A 106 -11.19 10.98 -2.24
CA MET A 106 -11.66 10.07 -3.29
C MET A 106 -13.02 9.45 -2.97
N LEU A 107 -13.35 9.24 -1.69
CA LEU A 107 -14.62 8.67 -1.27
C LEU A 107 -15.78 9.68 -1.24
N ALA A 108 -15.51 10.97 -1.42
CA ALA A 108 -16.55 11.98 -1.46
C ALA A 108 -17.60 11.69 -2.56
N GLY A 109 -18.87 11.69 -2.16
CA GLY A 109 -19.98 11.37 -3.07
C GLY A 109 -20.27 9.88 -3.22
N THR A 110 -19.61 9.01 -2.46
CA THR A 110 -20.00 7.60 -2.28
C THR A 110 -20.69 7.40 -0.94
N ASP A 111 -21.38 6.27 -0.80
CA ASP A 111 -22.00 5.85 0.48
C ASP A 111 -21.02 5.03 1.34
N LEU A 112 -19.73 5.03 1.00
CA LEU A 112 -18.72 4.23 1.68
C LEU A 112 -18.06 5.00 2.81
N SER A 113 -17.95 4.36 3.97
CA SER A 113 -17.08 4.81 5.06
C SER A 113 -15.65 4.30 4.87
N ARG A 114 -14.70 4.90 5.57
CA ARG A 114 -13.32 4.46 5.61
C ARG A 114 -12.91 3.94 6.98
N ALA A 115 -12.44 2.71 7.04
CA ALA A 115 -11.67 2.18 8.17
C ALA A 115 -10.18 2.46 7.94
N HIS A 116 -9.58 3.31 8.77
CA HIS A 116 -8.15 3.61 8.74
C HIS A 116 -7.41 2.81 9.80
N VAL A 117 -6.50 1.92 9.39
CA VAL A 117 -5.69 1.07 10.27
C VAL A 117 -4.23 1.51 10.22
N GLY A 118 -3.60 1.65 11.39
CA GLY A 118 -2.19 2.00 11.50
C GLY A 118 -1.91 3.32 12.22
N GLY A 119 -2.97 4.01 12.62
CA GLY A 119 -2.91 5.20 13.47
C GLY A 119 -2.18 6.38 12.87
N GLY A 120 -1.63 7.23 13.74
CA GLY A 120 -0.92 8.45 13.39
C GLY A 120 -0.71 9.30 14.64
N ASP A 121 -0.03 10.44 14.51
CA ASP A 121 -0.04 11.44 15.57
C ASP A 121 -1.41 12.12 15.66
N GLU A 122 -1.77 12.58 16.87
CA GLU A 122 -3.09 13.18 17.11
C GLU A 122 -3.40 14.39 16.20
N GLY A 123 -2.38 15.16 15.84
CA GLY A 123 -2.54 16.30 14.94
C GLY A 123 -2.93 15.85 13.53
N SER A 124 -2.25 14.85 12.99
CA SER A 124 -2.55 14.25 11.69
C SER A 124 -3.93 13.59 11.68
N LEU A 125 -4.25 12.80 12.72
CA LEU A 125 -5.57 12.16 12.84
C LEU A 125 -6.69 13.19 12.99
N GLY A 126 -6.48 14.25 13.77
CA GLY A 126 -7.44 15.35 13.92
C GLY A 126 -7.70 16.09 12.61
N MET A 127 -6.67 16.29 11.76
CA MET A 127 -6.85 16.86 10.43
C MET A 127 -7.66 15.94 9.52
N LEU A 128 -7.40 14.63 9.55
CA LEU A 128 -8.14 13.67 8.73
C LEU A 128 -9.63 13.62 9.13
N ARG A 129 -9.94 13.59 10.44
CA ARG A 129 -11.33 13.63 10.92
C ARG A 129 -12.06 14.89 10.45
N LYS A 130 -11.46 16.06 10.64
CA LYS A 130 -12.04 17.32 10.16
C LYS A 130 -12.26 17.35 8.65
N HIS A 131 -11.34 16.77 7.88
CA HIS A 131 -11.49 16.68 6.45
C HIS A 131 -12.65 15.77 6.07
N ALA A 132 -12.70 14.56 6.62
CA ALA A 132 -13.79 13.60 6.39
C ALA A 132 -15.15 14.22 6.71
N ASP A 133 -15.29 14.84 7.89
CA ASP A 133 -16.49 15.55 8.31
C ASP A 133 -16.89 16.66 7.32
N SER A 134 -15.90 17.42 6.82
CA SER A 134 -16.17 18.55 5.90
C SER A 134 -16.72 18.15 4.54
N ILE A 135 -16.49 16.90 4.13
CA ILE A 135 -16.94 16.35 2.83
C ILE A 135 -17.94 15.20 2.97
N GLY A 136 -18.40 14.93 4.19
CA GLY A 136 -19.45 13.94 4.46
C GLY A 136 -19.01 12.49 4.28
N VAL A 137 -17.73 12.18 4.52
CA VAL A 137 -17.20 10.81 4.47
C VAL A 137 -17.08 10.25 5.88
N GLY A 138 -17.67 9.09 6.16
CA GLY A 138 -17.49 8.37 7.42
C GLY A 138 -16.01 7.94 7.59
N LEU A 139 -15.42 8.22 8.74
CA LEU A 139 -14.04 7.84 9.06
C LEU A 139 -13.93 7.20 10.45
N TRP A 140 -13.73 5.91 10.47
CA TRP A 140 -13.31 5.21 11.66
C TRP A 140 -11.79 5.03 11.68
N VAL A 141 -11.14 5.56 12.70
CA VAL A 141 -9.72 5.30 12.96
C VAL A 141 -9.65 4.13 13.91
N ALA A 142 -9.30 2.97 13.38
CA ALA A 142 -9.22 1.75 14.15
C ALA A 142 -8.16 1.85 15.25
N PRO A 143 -8.42 1.31 16.44
CA PRO A 143 -7.35 1.09 17.42
C PRO A 143 -6.32 0.10 16.87
N ARG A 144 -5.28 -0.20 17.64
CA ARG A 144 -4.40 -1.31 17.28
C ARG A 144 -5.19 -2.62 17.37
N LEU A 145 -5.38 -3.27 16.22
CA LEU A 145 -6.09 -4.53 16.12
C LEU A 145 -5.12 -5.72 16.24
N PRO A 146 -5.50 -6.82 16.91
CA PRO A 146 -4.87 -8.12 16.72
C PRO A 146 -4.99 -8.60 15.27
N SER A 147 -4.08 -9.47 14.82
CA SER A 147 -4.12 -9.98 13.42
C SER A 147 -5.46 -10.61 13.03
N PRO A 148 -6.14 -11.42 13.85
CA PRO A 148 -7.44 -11.98 13.48
C PRO A 148 -8.52 -10.91 13.26
N ASP A 149 -8.56 -9.87 14.10
CA ASP A 149 -9.52 -8.77 13.96
C ASP A 149 -9.23 -7.94 12.71
N LEU A 150 -7.95 -7.75 12.37
CA LEU A 150 -7.55 -7.08 11.14
C LEU A 150 -7.98 -7.88 9.91
N VAL A 151 -7.80 -9.20 9.93
CA VAL A 151 -8.24 -10.10 8.86
C VAL A 151 -9.76 -10.01 8.67
N SER A 152 -10.53 -10.11 9.76
CA SER A 152 -11.99 -9.99 9.72
C SER A 152 -12.43 -8.62 9.18
N LEU A 153 -11.78 -7.53 9.63
CA LEU A 153 -12.02 -6.18 9.12
C LEU A 153 -11.74 -6.08 7.61
N MET A 154 -10.61 -6.60 7.16
CA MET A 154 -10.23 -6.56 5.74
C MET A 154 -11.19 -7.37 4.88
N ARG A 155 -11.58 -8.56 5.35
CA ARG A 155 -12.49 -9.48 4.65
C ARG A 155 -13.90 -8.90 4.49
N GLY A 156 -14.39 -8.18 5.52
CA GLY A 156 -15.69 -7.51 5.48
C GLY A 156 -15.73 -6.23 4.62
N ALA A 157 -14.60 -5.73 4.18
CA ALA A 157 -14.54 -4.50 3.41
C ALA A 157 -15.00 -4.67 1.95
N ARG A 158 -15.53 -3.60 1.35
CA ARG A 158 -15.79 -3.50 -0.09
C ARG A 158 -14.51 -3.66 -0.89
N ALA A 159 -13.46 -2.97 -0.46
CA ALA A 159 -12.13 -3.01 -1.05
C ALA A 159 -11.06 -2.61 -0.02
N ILE A 160 -9.83 -3.02 -0.27
CA ILE A 160 -8.64 -2.42 0.35
C ILE A 160 -8.16 -1.33 -0.59
N VAL A 161 -7.94 -0.12 -0.06
CA VAL A 161 -7.59 1.05 -0.88
C VAL A 161 -6.29 1.70 -0.42
N SER A 162 -5.50 2.18 -1.37
CA SER A 162 -4.30 2.97 -1.06
C SER A 162 -4.00 4.00 -2.14
N MET A 163 -3.75 5.23 -1.71
CA MET A 163 -3.21 6.31 -2.53
C MET A 163 -1.79 6.70 -2.07
N ALA A 164 -1.01 5.74 -1.58
CA ALA A 164 0.35 5.99 -1.12
C ALA A 164 1.24 6.51 -2.26
N HIS A 165 2.03 7.55 -1.95
CA HIS A 165 2.96 8.13 -2.91
C HIS A 165 4.21 7.27 -3.03
N LYS A 166 4.44 6.71 -4.21
CA LYS A 166 5.68 6.00 -4.56
C LYS A 166 6.08 4.94 -3.54
N GLU A 167 5.09 4.12 -3.14
CA GLU A 167 5.35 3.01 -2.23
C GLU A 167 6.45 2.11 -2.80
N SER A 168 7.36 1.66 -1.96
CA SER A 168 8.53 0.91 -2.43
C SER A 168 8.17 -0.48 -2.96
N PHE A 169 7.31 -1.23 -2.28
CA PHE A 169 6.75 -2.51 -2.72
C PHE A 169 5.25 -2.55 -2.44
N GLY A 170 4.87 -2.39 -1.16
CA GLY A 170 3.49 -2.50 -0.69
C GLY A 170 3.11 -3.95 -0.39
N LEU A 171 3.08 -4.31 0.89
CA LEU A 171 2.63 -5.63 1.34
C LEU A 171 1.11 -5.75 1.29
N THR A 172 0.41 -4.65 1.46
CA THR A 172 -1.06 -4.61 1.57
C THR A 172 -1.81 -5.23 0.38
N PRO A 173 -1.36 -5.16 -0.89
CA PRO A 173 -1.99 -5.94 -1.95
C PRO A 173 -1.92 -7.45 -1.73
N ILE A 174 -0.80 -7.95 -1.22
CA ILE A 174 -0.63 -9.39 -0.93
C ILE A 174 -1.56 -9.81 0.21
N GLU A 175 -1.66 -9.00 1.26
CA GLU A 175 -2.60 -9.19 2.37
C GLU A 175 -4.05 -9.20 1.86
N ALA A 176 -4.40 -8.26 0.96
CA ALA A 176 -5.71 -8.17 0.33
C ALA A 176 -6.04 -9.43 -0.50
N PHE A 177 -5.09 -9.93 -1.29
CA PHE A 177 -5.25 -11.17 -2.06
C PHE A 177 -5.45 -12.38 -1.15
N ALA A 178 -4.68 -12.49 -0.07
CA ALA A 178 -4.77 -13.60 0.87
C ALA A 178 -6.14 -13.66 1.55
N VAL A 179 -6.75 -12.52 1.90
CA VAL A 179 -8.10 -12.48 2.50
C VAL A 179 -9.22 -12.47 1.45
N GLY A 180 -8.91 -12.42 0.16
CA GLY A 180 -9.90 -12.39 -0.93
C GLY A 180 -10.65 -11.06 -1.09
N THR A 181 -10.07 -9.95 -0.61
CA THR A 181 -10.68 -8.62 -0.72
C THR A 181 -10.04 -7.83 -1.85
N PRO A 182 -10.82 -7.24 -2.77
CA PRO A 182 -10.29 -6.51 -3.91
C PRO A 182 -9.34 -5.38 -3.54
N PRO A 183 -8.09 -5.33 -4.04
CA PRO A 183 -7.25 -4.15 -3.93
C PRO A 183 -7.57 -3.14 -5.03
N ILE A 184 -7.78 -1.87 -4.66
CA ILE A 184 -7.94 -0.74 -5.59
C ILE A 184 -6.93 0.32 -5.20
N PHE A 185 -5.86 0.46 -5.96
CA PHE A 185 -4.68 1.21 -5.56
C PHE A 185 -4.30 2.25 -6.62
N VAL A 186 -3.55 3.24 -6.18
CA VAL A 186 -2.96 4.21 -7.11
C VAL A 186 -1.92 3.52 -8.00
N ASP A 187 -1.90 3.86 -9.29
CA ASP A 187 -0.91 3.36 -10.25
C ASP A 187 0.44 4.04 -10.05
N GLU A 188 1.07 3.78 -8.89
CA GLU A 188 2.38 4.32 -8.54
C GLU A 188 3.24 3.29 -7.81
N GLY A 189 4.57 3.42 -7.96
CA GLY A 189 5.53 2.68 -7.15
C GLY A 189 5.50 1.18 -7.38
N GLY A 190 5.78 0.46 -6.32
CA GLY A 190 5.89 -1.01 -6.30
C GLY A 190 4.55 -1.75 -6.33
N PHE A 191 3.41 -1.05 -6.28
CA PHE A 191 2.11 -1.71 -6.45
C PHE A 191 1.97 -2.40 -7.81
N ARG A 192 2.69 -1.90 -8.83
CA ARG A 192 2.76 -2.48 -10.18
C ARG A 192 3.44 -3.86 -10.22
N ASP A 193 4.23 -4.21 -9.21
CA ASP A 193 4.86 -5.53 -9.12
C ASP A 193 3.86 -6.59 -8.62
N THR A 194 2.80 -6.19 -7.94
CA THR A 194 1.83 -7.09 -7.31
C THR A 194 0.47 -7.08 -8.01
N ILE A 195 -0.07 -5.90 -8.33
CA ILE A 195 -1.39 -5.76 -8.94
C ILE A 195 -1.25 -5.70 -10.47
N VAL A 196 -2.05 -6.51 -11.16
CA VAL A 196 -2.28 -6.45 -12.61
C VAL A 196 -3.67 -5.85 -12.82
N ASP A 197 -3.71 -4.64 -13.39
CA ASP A 197 -4.96 -3.87 -13.52
C ASP A 197 -6.06 -4.65 -14.26
N GLY A 198 -7.24 -4.74 -13.64
CA GLY A 198 -8.42 -5.44 -14.16
C GLY A 198 -8.41 -6.96 -14.00
N GLU A 199 -7.28 -7.58 -13.63
CA GLU A 199 -7.14 -9.03 -13.46
C GLU A 199 -7.32 -9.46 -12.00
N ASN A 200 -6.55 -8.84 -11.09
CA ASN A 200 -6.58 -9.18 -9.66
C ASN A 200 -6.89 -7.98 -8.75
N GLY A 201 -7.28 -6.85 -9.32
CA GLY A 201 -7.60 -5.60 -8.67
C GLY A 201 -7.52 -4.44 -9.66
N ARG A 202 -7.35 -3.22 -9.14
CA ARG A 202 -7.24 -2.04 -9.99
C ARG A 202 -6.03 -1.20 -9.63
N LEU A 203 -5.38 -0.67 -10.67
CA LEU A 203 -4.37 0.39 -10.59
C LEU A 203 -4.89 1.62 -11.33
N LEU A 204 -5.04 2.73 -10.61
CA LEU A 204 -5.74 3.91 -11.11
C LEU A 204 -4.90 5.17 -10.98
N ASP A 205 -5.09 6.11 -11.91
CA ASP A 205 -4.52 7.45 -11.77
C ASP A 205 -5.08 8.14 -10.53
N ARG A 206 -4.23 8.82 -9.78
CA ARG A 206 -4.56 9.49 -8.53
C ARG A 206 -5.68 10.50 -8.67
N ASP A 207 -5.69 11.23 -9.78
CA ASP A 207 -6.58 12.35 -10.03
C ASP A 207 -7.86 11.96 -10.78
N ASP A 208 -8.00 10.68 -11.17
CA ASP A 208 -9.18 10.15 -11.89
C ASP A 208 -10.23 9.61 -10.92
N THR A 209 -10.85 10.48 -10.14
CA THR A 209 -11.94 10.11 -9.21
C THR A 209 -13.06 9.28 -9.85
N PRO A 210 -13.54 9.56 -11.07
CA PRO A 210 -14.56 8.72 -11.70
C PRO A 210 -14.15 7.25 -11.86
N SER A 211 -12.89 6.98 -12.23
CA SER A 211 -12.37 5.61 -12.33
C SER A 211 -12.28 4.92 -10.98
N TRP A 212 -11.94 5.65 -9.90
CA TRP A 212 -11.98 5.11 -8.54
C TRP A 212 -13.40 4.71 -8.13
N HIS A 213 -14.41 5.57 -8.37
CA HIS A 213 -15.81 5.24 -8.07
C HIS A 213 -16.29 4.03 -8.87
N SER A 214 -15.96 3.97 -10.17
CA SER A 214 -16.27 2.81 -11.01
C SER A 214 -15.63 1.52 -10.51
N ALA A 215 -14.38 1.58 -10.04
CA ALA A 215 -13.69 0.42 -9.49
C ALA A 215 -14.30 -0.05 -8.16
N LEU A 216 -14.71 0.88 -7.30
CA LEU A 216 -15.42 0.57 -6.06
C LEU A 216 -16.78 -0.06 -6.33
N GLU A 217 -17.49 0.36 -7.39
CA GLU A 217 -18.73 -0.27 -7.83
C GLU A 217 -18.48 -1.66 -8.39
N GLN A 218 -17.43 -1.86 -9.22
CA GLN A 218 -17.03 -3.20 -9.69
C GLN A 218 -16.71 -4.15 -8.52
N ALA A 219 -16.09 -3.62 -7.45
CA ALA A 219 -15.77 -4.39 -6.25
C ALA A 219 -17.01 -4.80 -5.43
N SER A 220 -18.21 -4.27 -5.72
CA SER A 220 -19.46 -4.73 -5.10
C SER A 220 -20.06 -5.95 -5.79
N ASP A 221 -19.71 -6.19 -7.05
CA ASP A 221 -20.21 -7.32 -7.81
C ASP A 221 -19.56 -8.62 -7.35
N PRO A 222 -20.35 -9.62 -6.87
CA PRO A 222 -19.81 -10.87 -6.35
C PRO A 222 -18.96 -11.64 -7.37
N SER A 223 -19.31 -11.61 -8.66
CA SER A 223 -18.56 -12.32 -9.70
C SER A 223 -17.20 -11.69 -9.98
N THR A 224 -17.13 -10.37 -9.93
CA THR A 224 -15.88 -9.63 -10.06
C THR A 224 -14.99 -9.83 -8.84
N ARG A 225 -15.56 -9.80 -7.63
CA ARG A 225 -14.80 -10.09 -6.39
C ARG A 225 -14.16 -11.47 -6.44
N GLU A 226 -14.94 -12.51 -6.78
CA GLU A 226 -14.46 -13.89 -6.85
C GLU A 226 -13.35 -14.06 -7.90
N ARG A 227 -13.53 -13.45 -9.08
CA ARG A 227 -12.51 -13.47 -10.14
C ARG A 227 -11.21 -12.81 -9.66
N TRP A 228 -11.28 -11.60 -9.07
CA TRP A 228 -10.11 -10.89 -8.58
C TRP A 228 -9.44 -11.61 -7.41
N ALA A 229 -10.22 -12.20 -6.50
CA ALA A 229 -9.69 -13.00 -5.40
C ALA A 229 -8.94 -14.24 -5.91
N THR A 230 -9.51 -14.95 -6.89
CA THR A 230 -8.86 -16.13 -7.51
C THR A 230 -7.55 -15.74 -8.18
N SER A 231 -7.57 -14.73 -9.06
CA SER A 231 -6.35 -14.24 -9.72
C SER A 231 -5.34 -13.64 -8.74
N GLY A 232 -5.80 -13.06 -7.63
CA GLY A 232 -4.93 -12.59 -6.56
C GLY A 232 -4.17 -13.72 -5.86
N ARG A 233 -4.84 -14.83 -5.55
CA ARG A 233 -4.20 -16.03 -4.98
C ARG A 233 -3.20 -16.66 -5.95
N GLU A 234 -3.56 -16.74 -7.23
CA GLU A 234 -2.63 -17.19 -8.28
C GLU A 234 -1.39 -16.29 -8.32
N ARG A 235 -1.58 -14.96 -8.19
CA ARG A 235 -0.47 -14.00 -8.17
C ARG A 235 0.45 -14.17 -6.96
N ILE A 236 -0.07 -14.46 -5.76
CA ILE A 236 0.75 -14.81 -4.59
C ILE A 236 1.64 -16.01 -4.91
N SER A 237 1.08 -17.05 -5.52
CA SER A 237 1.80 -18.27 -5.88
C SER A 237 2.88 -18.01 -6.93
N GLU A 238 2.59 -17.19 -7.95
CA GLU A 238 3.56 -16.81 -8.99
C GLU A 238 4.74 -16.01 -8.44
N LEU A 239 4.47 -15.09 -7.53
CA LEU A 239 5.51 -14.26 -6.91
C LEU A 239 6.40 -15.07 -5.97
N ASP A 240 5.90 -16.20 -5.43
CA ASP A 240 6.63 -17.08 -4.50
C ASP A 240 7.36 -16.27 -3.41
N LEU A 241 6.59 -15.48 -2.64
CA LEU A 241 7.13 -14.59 -1.61
C LEU A 241 7.41 -15.30 -0.28
N THR A 242 7.56 -16.62 -0.29
CA THR A 242 7.84 -17.40 0.90
C THR A 242 9.23 -17.10 1.47
N PRO A 243 9.47 -17.26 2.79
CA PRO A 243 10.79 -17.11 3.39
C PRO A 243 11.84 -17.99 2.71
N ASP A 244 11.49 -19.23 2.34
CA ASP A 244 12.40 -20.17 1.67
C ASP A 244 12.77 -19.69 0.25
N ALA A 245 11.80 -19.17 -0.51
CA ALA A 245 12.06 -18.61 -1.82
C ALA A 245 12.95 -17.35 -1.74
N HIS A 246 12.69 -16.51 -0.74
CA HIS A 246 13.51 -15.33 -0.49
C HIS A 246 14.96 -15.72 -0.14
N ALA A 247 15.15 -16.72 0.72
CA ALA A 247 16.48 -17.23 1.06
C ALA A 247 17.22 -17.82 -0.16
N ARG A 248 16.52 -18.59 -1.01
CA ARG A 248 17.08 -19.09 -2.28
C ARG A 248 17.53 -17.93 -3.19
N ARG A 249 16.69 -16.91 -3.39
CA ARG A 249 17.03 -15.72 -4.20
C ARG A 249 18.26 -14.98 -3.67
N ILE A 250 18.39 -14.85 -2.34
CA ILE A 250 19.60 -14.27 -1.72
C ILE A 250 20.82 -15.14 -2.04
N TRP A 251 20.68 -16.46 -1.90
CA TRP A 251 21.78 -17.38 -2.19
C TRP A 251 22.25 -17.27 -3.66
N ASP A 252 21.30 -17.24 -4.59
CA ASP A 252 21.57 -17.12 -6.03
C ASP A 252 22.21 -15.77 -6.41
N LEU A 253 22.01 -14.73 -5.61
CA LEU A 253 22.68 -13.45 -5.80
C LEU A 253 24.14 -13.46 -5.28
N LEU A 254 24.47 -14.32 -4.33
CA LEU A 254 25.77 -14.34 -3.64
C LEU A 254 26.72 -15.41 -4.18
N CYS A 255 26.23 -16.43 -4.87
CA CYS A 255 26.98 -17.58 -5.38
C CYS A 255 26.95 -17.67 -6.89
#